data_bf9e6b8e31078843aa760c03eee581ab
#
_entry.id   bf9e6b8e31078843aa760c03eee581ab
#
_cell.length_a   1.000
_cell.length_b   1.000
_cell.length_c   1.000
_cell.angle_alpha   90.00
_cell.angle_beta   90.00
_cell.angle_gamma   90.00
#
_symmetry.space_group_name_H-M   'P 1'
#
loop_
_entity.id
_entity.type
_entity.pdbx_description
1 polymer ?
#
loop_
_entity_poly.entity_id
_entity_poly.type
_entity_poly.pdbx_seq_one_letter_code
_entity_poly.pdbx_strand_id
1 'polypeptide(L)'
;MIRNRSSITRRAGGLLTKAAALAVGVMFLSQGAAAAPAKSTSKKSAAATRTEKDLLGPKEVPADAYYGVQTARALENFQISGVKINHYPGYVEAWAIVKLAAARANTAAGAMKKERLAMIEKACDAVMNGKYHDQFLVDWYQGGAGTSTNMNANEVLANIGLELSGHKLGDYHTLEPHDDLNMSQSTNDSYPTAIKVAILLRNDKLIAELQELANSFHKKGDTYLQTVKMGRTEMQDAVPMTVGQEFHAFGYTLESEIQLLKDAEKYLYAVNMGATAIGTGINVPKGYPEKCAAELAKLTKKPIVATKDMIGGTWDQQGFVVYSSALKSVAIKLSKISSDLILLASGPRAGLFEINLPAMQPGSSIMPGKVNPVMPELMGIIAYRVMGNDYSVTLASHSGQLQLNAYEPLNGLAIMESQHLLFNGSSTLRTKCVDGITVNDKQLAHYMDTTVGIVTALNPVIGYEKATELANKAYKSGKGILEVIREEKVLTEEQIKEILDPIKLTNLDPALYKDTKK
;
A
#
# COMPACT_ATOMS: atom_id res chain seq x y z
N MET A 1 45.83 13.48 38.37
CA MET A 1 46.25 13.15 39.76
C MET A 1 45.31 12.10 40.33
N ILE A 2 45.89 10.93 40.65
CA ILE A 2 45.60 10.00 41.75
C ILE A 2 44.21 9.38 41.78
N ARG A 3 44.07 8.13 41.28
CA ARG A 3 44.05 6.79 41.97
C ARG A 3 43.21 6.74 43.26
N ASN A 4 42.15 5.87 43.28
CA ASN A 4 42.29 4.66 44.07
C ASN A 4 41.26 3.55 43.70
N ARG A 5 41.74 2.33 43.69
CA ARG A 5 41.08 1.03 43.64
C ARG A 5 40.59 0.64 45.02
N SER A 6 39.49 -0.08 45.12
CA SER A 6 39.45 -1.20 46.08
C SER A 6 38.47 -2.30 45.63
N SER A 7 39.03 -3.46 45.53
CA SER A 7 38.42 -4.77 45.39
C SER A 7 37.83 -5.26 46.71
N ILE A 8 36.71 -6.00 46.69
CA ILE A 8 36.43 -7.01 47.73
C ILE A 8 35.77 -8.24 47.08
N THR A 9 36.38 -9.31 47.40
CA THR A 9 36.28 -10.70 47.07
C THR A 9 34.98 -11.42 47.43
N ARG A 10 34.67 -12.45 46.61
CA ARG A 10 34.04 -13.76 46.79
C ARG A 10 33.55 -14.15 48.19
N ARG A 11 32.33 -14.72 48.24
CA ARG A 11 32.07 -15.97 48.94
C ARG A 11 31.03 -16.82 48.21
N ALA A 12 31.41 -18.06 47.96
CA ALA A 12 30.60 -19.15 47.47
C ALA A 12 29.78 -19.75 48.62
N GLY A 13 28.58 -20.21 48.34
CA GLY A 13 27.76 -21.01 49.23
C GLY A 13 26.73 -21.75 48.43
N GLY A 14 27.01 -23.01 48.11
CA GLY A 14 26.07 -23.90 47.45
C GLY A 14 25.02 -24.45 48.39
N LEU A 15 23.84 -24.73 47.86
CA LEU A 15 22.95 -25.78 48.38
C LEU A 15 22.22 -26.44 47.22
N LEU A 16 22.46 -27.74 47.08
CA LEU A 16 21.69 -28.68 46.27
C LEU A 16 20.29 -28.86 46.87
N THR A 17 19.23 -28.86 46.02
CA THR A 17 18.06 -29.69 46.30
C THR A 17 17.35 -30.08 45.01
N LYS A 18 17.48 -31.31 44.67
CA LYS A 18 16.55 -32.35 44.20
C LYS A 18 15.53 -32.01 43.13
N ALA A 19 15.74 -32.64 41.98
CA ALA A 19 14.79 -32.93 40.92
C ALA A 19 13.60 -33.75 41.45
N ALA A 20 12.38 -33.37 41.00
CA ALA A 20 11.23 -34.27 40.99
C ALA A 20 10.76 -34.40 39.55
N ALA A 21 11.07 -35.54 38.96
CA ALA A 21 10.54 -35.98 37.69
C ALA A 21 9.12 -36.52 37.91
N LEU A 22 8.12 -35.90 37.23
CA LEU A 22 6.79 -36.47 37.15
C LEU A 22 6.70 -37.21 35.80
N ALA A 23 6.76 -38.53 35.86
CA ALA A 23 6.49 -39.44 34.76
C ALA A 23 4.98 -39.58 34.60
N VAL A 24 4.41 -39.11 33.48
CA VAL A 24 3.05 -39.47 33.04
C VAL A 24 3.18 -40.68 32.14
N GLY A 25 2.76 -41.84 32.65
CA GLY A 25 2.67 -43.06 31.90
C GLY A 25 1.55 -43.03 30.88
N VAL A 26 1.88 -43.27 29.62
CA VAL A 26 0.89 -43.55 28.56
C VAL A 26 0.77 -45.08 28.46
N MET A 27 -0.40 -45.58 28.86
CA MET A 27 -0.84 -46.96 28.63
C MET A 27 -1.01 -47.22 27.14
N PHE A 28 -0.17 -48.08 26.57
CA PHE A 28 -0.42 -48.72 25.29
C PHE A 28 -1.39 -49.90 25.44
N LEU A 29 -2.61 -49.74 24.95
CA LEU A 29 -3.51 -50.85 24.67
C LEU A 29 -3.20 -51.41 23.28
N SER A 30 -2.68 -52.62 23.24
CA SER A 30 -2.51 -53.43 22.04
C SER A 30 -3.87 -53.90 21.54
N GLN A 31 -4.30 -53.51 20.35
CA GLN A 31 -5.35 -54.19 19.61
C GLN A 31 -4.94 -54.41 18.15
N GLY A 32 -4.96 -55.67 17.80
CA GLY A 32 -5.36 -56.26 16.53
C GLY A 32 -4.61 -55.84 15.27
N ALA A 33 -3.78 -56.75 14.78
CA ALA A 33 -3.25 -56.71 13.42
C ALA A 33 -4.41 -56.73 12.40
N ALA A 34 -4.72 -55.57 11.79
CA ALA A 34 -5.50 -55.48 10.59
C ALA A 34 -4.56 -55.36 9.39
N ALA A 35 -4.78 -56.19 8.38
CA ALA A 35 -3.99 -56.29 7.17
C ALA A 35 -3.80 -54.90 6.51
N ALA A 36 -2.58 -54.57 6.16
CA ALA A 36 -2.22 -53.36 5.41
C ALA A 36 -2.95 -53.37 4.06
N PRO A 37 -3.63 -52.27 3.66
CA PRO A 37 -4.14 -52.18 2.31
C PRO A 37 -2.96 -52.08 1.35
N ALA A 38 -3.01 -52.89 0.30
CA ALA A 38 -2.05 -52.88 -0.79
C ALA A 38 -1.83 -51.44 -1.28
N LYS A 39 -0.58 -50.96 -1.28
CA LYS A 39 -0.19 -49.72 -1.95
C LYS A 39 -0.56 -49.85 -3.42
N SER A 40 -1.67 -49.27 -3.81
CA SER A 40 -1.95 -48.94 -5.20
C SER A 40 -0.88 -47.90 -5.61
N THR A 41 0.18 -48.36 -6.23
CA THR A 41 1.07 -47.56 -7.04
C THR A 41 0.31 -47.16 -8.29
N SER A 42 -0.55 -46.14 -8.18
CA SER A 42 -0.94 -45.41 -9.37
C SER A 42 0.34 -44.80 -9.91
N LYS A 43 0.91 -45.38 -10.98
CA LYS A 43 1.88 -44.69 -11.83
C LYS A 43 1.18 -43.38 -12.25
N LYS A 44 1.54 -42.24 -11.62
CA LYS A 44 1.28 -40.95 -12.24
C LYS A 44 1.91 -41.05 -13.62
N SER A 45 1.11 -41.06 -14.66
CA SER A 45 1.57 -40.85 -16.03
C SER A 45 2.53 -39.67 -16.00
N ALA A 46 3.78 -39.87 -16.43
CA ALA A 46 4.71 -38.76 -16.55
C ALA A 46 4.01 -37.70 -17.41
N ALA A 47 3.86 -36.49 -16.87
CA ALA A 47 3.27 -35.40 -17.63
C ALA A 47 4.08 -35.23 -18.91
N ALA A 48 3.41 -35.03 -20.04
CA ALA A 48 4.09 -34.80 -21.31
C ALA A 48 4.99 -33.57 -21.19
N THR A 49 6.22 -33.65 -21.69
CA THR A 49 7.20 -32.57 -21.72
C THR A 49 7.60 -32.23 -23.15
N ARG A 50 8.14 -31.04 -23.35
CA ARG A 50 8.88 -30.65 -24.54
C ARG A 50 10.28 -30.23 -24.12
N THR A 51 11.28 -30.55 -24.95
CA THR A 51 12.68 -30.16 -24.71
C THR A 51 12.93 -28.78 -25.31
N GLU A 52 13.31 -27.81 -24.48
CA GLU A 52 13.82 -26.52 -24.92
C GLU A 52 15.30 -26.39 -24.55
N LYS A 53 16.00 -25.44 -25.17
CA LYS A 53 17.45 -25.24 -24.97
C LYS A 53 17.80 -23.77 -24.83
N ASP A 54 18.69 -23.47 -23.89
CA ASP A 54 19.36 -22.18 -23.74
C ASP A 54 20.89 -22.36 -23.70
N LEU A 55 21.64 -21.30 -23.31
CA LEU A 55 23.10 -21.33 -23.19
C LEU A 55 23.60 -22.36 -22.17
N LEU A 56 22.79 -22.75 -21.19
CA LEU A 56 23.14 -23.74 -20.16
C LEU A 56 22.79 -25.17 -20.60
N GLY A 57 22.23 -25.37 -21.78
CA GLY A 57 21.88 -26.64 -22.34
C GLY A 57 20.38 -26.95 -22.36
N PRO A 58 20.01 -28.20 -22.76
CA PRO A 58 18.62 -28.60 -22.86
C PRO A 58 17.96 -28.75 -21.48
N LYS A 59 16.64 -28.52 -21.46
CA LYS A 59 15.80 -28.71 -20.29
C LYS A 59 14.40 -29.11 -20.70
N GLU A 60 13.80 -30.02 -19.94
CA GLU A 60 12.41 -30.42 -20.10
C GLU A 60 11.49 -29.36 -19.48
N VAL A 61 10.50 -28.95 -20.26
CA VAL A 61 9.42 -28.01 -19.87
C VAL A 61 8.09 -28.74 -20.03
N PRO A 62 7.10 -28.58 -19.15
CA PRO A 62 5.78 -29.19 -19.37
C PRO A 62 5.23 -28.83 -20.75
N ALA A 63 4.68 -29.82 -21.46
CA ALA A 63 4.28 -29.65 -22.85
C ALA A 63 3.17 -28.61 -23.06
N ASP A 64 2.35 -28.38 -22.02
CA ASP A 64 1.22 -27.45 -21.98
C ASP A 64 1.56 -26.09 -21.36
N ALA A 65 2.79 -25.91 -20.82
CA ALA A 65 3.21 -24.64 -20.25
C ALA A 65 3.47 -23.59 -21.34
N TYR A 66 3.02 -22.36 -21.12
CA TYR A 66 3.34 -21.25 -22.02
C TYR A 66 4.71 -20.63 -21.74
N TYR A 67 5.27 -20.85 -20.56
CA TYR A 67 6.64 -20.47 -20.26
C TYR A 67 7.63 -21.46 -20.90
N GLY A 68 8.89 -21.03 -21.06
CA GLY A 68 9.96 -21.82 -21.66
C GLY A 68 11.08 -22.17 -20.68
N VAL A 69 12.26 -22.48 -21.27
CA VAL A 69 13.42 -23.00 -20.55
C VAL A 69 13.99 -22.03 -19.50
N GLN A 70 14.01 -20.73 -19.73
CA GLN A 70 14.58 -19.76 -18.79
C GLN A 70 13.66 -19.58 -17.58
N THR A 71 12.35 -19.51 -17.80
CA THR A 71 11.38 -19.50 -16.69
C THR A 71 11.45 -20.81 -15.90
N ALA A 72 11.56 -21.96 -16.55
CA ALA A 72 11.71 -23.24 -15.86
C ALA A 72 12.93 -23.25 -14.92
N ARG A 73 14.06 -22.69 -15.34
CA ARG A 73 15.25 -22.51 -14.46
C ARG A 73 14.97 -21.55 -13.32
N ALA A 74 14.30 -20.41 -13.58
CA ALA A 74 13.97 -19.43 -12.57
C ALA A 74 13.04 -20.02 -11.48
N LEU A 75 12.08 -20.85 -11.88
CA LEU A 75 11.18 -21.55 -10.94
C LEU A 75 11.91 -22.55 -10.05
N GLU A 76 13.03 -23.12 -10.49
CA GLU A 76 13.89 -23.96 -9.65
C GLU A 76 14.79 -23.15 -8.73
N ASN A 77 15.35 -22.04 -9.25
CA ASN A 77 16.33 -21.23 -8.52
C ASN A 77 15.69 -20.35 -7.44
N PHE A 78 14.49 -19.82 -7.67
CA PHE A 78 13.88 -18.79 -6.83
C PHE A 78 12.54 -19.26 -6.26
N GLN A 79 12.61 -20.06 -5.19
CA GLN A 79 11.47 -20.47 -4.37
C GLN A 79 11.63 -19.86 -2.97
N ILE A 80 11.46 -18.52 -2.88
CA ILE A 80 11.87 -17.75 -1.70
C ILE A 80 10.66 -17.27 -0.90
N SER A 81 9.81 -16.44 -1.49
CA SER A 81 8.68 -15.83 -0.77
C SER A 81 7.35 -16.54 -1.01
N GLY A 82 7.21 -17.26 -2.12
CA GLY A 82 5.95 -17.78 -2.61
C GLY A 82 5.05 -16.70 -3.24
N VAL A 83 5.45 -15.43 -3.22
CA VAL A 83 4.72 -14.33 -3.87
C VAL A 83 5.19 -14.21 -5.31
N LYS A 84 4.35 -14.66 -6.24
CA LYS A 84 4.65 -14.64 -7.66
C LYS A 84 4.38 -13.27 -8.26
N ILE A 85 4.99 -12.98 -9.42
CA ILE A 85 4.83 -11.69 -10.10
C ILE A 85 3.39 -11.40 -10.55
N ASN A 86 2.56 -12.41 -10.74
CA ASN A 86 1.13 -12.26 -11.05
C ASN A 86 0.24 -11.99 -9.83
N HIS A 87 0.82 -11.93 -8.62
CA HIS A 87 0.05 -11.70 -7.39
C HIS A 87 -0.59 -10.30 -7.35
N TYR A 88 0.13 -9.28 -7.80
CA TYR A 88 -0.39 -7.91 -7.78
C TYR A 88 -1.02 -7.56 -9.13
N PRO A 89 -2.31 -7.16 -9.17
CA PRO A 89 -2.99 -6.77 -10.40
C PRO A 89 -2.26 -5.61 -11.12
N GLY A 90 -2.28 -5.61 -12.45
CA GLY A 90 -1.68 -4.55 -13.27
C GLY A 90 -0.24 -4.82 -13.69
N TYR A 91 0.50 -5.73 -13.04
CA TYR A 91 1.89 -5.97 -13.37
C TYR A 91 2.07 -6.83 -14.62
N VAL A 92 1.26 -7.88 -14.76
CA VAL A 92 1.26 -8.73 -15.95
C VAL A 92 0.77 -7.96 -17.18
N GLU A 93 -0.27 -7.15 -17.02
CA GLU A 93 -0.78 -6.24 -18.06
C GLU A 93 0.29 -5.23 -18.51
N ALA A 94 1.06 -4.69 -17.56
CA ALA A 94 2.15 -3.76 -17.86
C ALA A 94 3.24 -4.41 -18.74
N TRP A 95 3.57 -5.67 -18.49
CA TRP A 95 4.47 -6.43 -19.34
C TRP A 95 3.95 -6.57 -20.77
N ALA A 96 2.67 -6.93 -20.93
CA ALA A 96 2.05 -7.02 -22.25
C ALA A 96 2.07 -5.65 -22.97
N ILE A 97 1.77 -4.55 -22.27
CA ILE A 97 1.84 -3.18 -22.81
C ILE A 97 3.26 -2.84 -23.27
N VAL A 98 4.29 -3.12 -22.46
CA VAL A 98 5.69 -2.82 -22.81
C VAL A 98 6.13 -3.63 -24.02
N LYS A 99 5.83 -4.93 -24.08
CA LYS A 99 6.19 -5.79 -25.22
C LYS A 99 5.46 -5.41 -26.50
N LEU A 100 4.18 -5.03 -26.40
CA LEU A 100 3.40 -4.51 -27.52
C LEU A 100 3.97 -3.20 -28.07
N ALA A 101 4.26 -2.25 -27.17
CA ALA A 101 4.86 -0.95 -27.56
C ALA A 101 6.22 -1.14 -28.24
N ALA A 102 7.06 -2.04 -27.71
CA ALA A 102 8.35 -2.39 -28.30
C ALA A 102 8.22 -3.00 -29.70
N ALA A 103 7.30 -3.97 -29.87
CA ALA A 103 7.05 -4.62 -31.15
C ALA A 103 6.54 -3.63 -32.22
N ARG A 104 5.60 -2.76 -31.87
CA ARG A 104 5.11 -1.70 -32.75
C ARG A 104 6.20 -0.70 -33.14
N ALA A 105 7.02 -0.29 -32.18
CA ALA A 105 8.15 0.61 -32.42
C ALA A 105 9.20 -0.02 -33.35
N ASN A 106 9.55 -1.29 -33.15
CA ASN A 106 10.45 -2.04 -34.02
C ASN A 106 9.89 -2.18 -35.44
N THR A 107 8.61 -2.44 -35.60
CA THR A 107 7.95 -2.50 -36.92
C THR A 107 7.96 -1.14 -37.59
N ALA A 108 7.63 -0.07 -36.86
CA ALA A 108 7.68 1.32 -37.38
C ALA A 108 9.10 1.82 -37.71
N ALA A 109 10.13 1.19 -37.12
CA ALA A 109 11.54 1.43 -37.43
C ALA A 109 12.08 0.50 -38.52
N GLY A 110 11.27 -0.42 -39.07
CA GLY A 110 11.64 -1.34 -40.13
C GLY A 110 12.46 -2.56 -39.66
N ALA A 111 12.59 -2.78 -38.35
CA ALA A 111 13.39 -3.89 -37.81
C ALA A 111 12.56 -5.19 -37.66
N MET A 112 11.24 -5.08 -37.44
CA MET A 112 10.34 -6.23 -37.25
C MET A 112 9.39 -6.39 -38.44
N LYS A 113 9.15 -7.64 -38.87
CA LYS A 113 8.18 -7.98 -39.92
C LYS A 113 6.75 -7.87 -39.37
N LYS A 114 5.81 -7.44 -40.24
CA LYS A 114 4.39 -7.26 -39.87
C LYS A 114 3.71 -8.56 -39.42
N GLU A 115 4.12 -9.69 -39.98
CA GLU A 115 3.58 -11.02 -39.60
C GLU A 115 3.90 -11.36 -38.15
N ARG A 116 5.13 -11.06 -37.67
CA ARG A 116 5.55 -11.25 -36.28
C ARG A 116 4.83 -10.28 -35.35
N LEU A 117 4.72 -9.01 -35.76
CA LEU A 117 3.93 -8.03 -35.01
C LEU A 117 2.49 -8.53 -34.77
N ALA A 118 1.82 -9.05 -35.83
CA ALA A 118 0.45 -9.51 -35.71
C ALA A 118 0.28 -10.67 -34.70
N MET A 119 1.28 -11.56 -34.56
CA MET A 119 1.27 -12.60 -33.52
C MET A 119 1.47 -12.02 -32.13
N ILE A 120 2.38 -11.06 -31.97
CA ILE A 120 2.65 -10.38 -30.69
C ILE A 120 1.43 -9.57 -30.26
N GLU A 121 0.75 -8.88 -31.17
CA GLU A 121 -0.48 -8.13 -30.89
C GLU A 121 -1.58 -9.05 -30.32
N LYS A 122 -1.83 -10.20 -30.94
CA LYS A 122 -2.81 -11.18 -30.43
C LYS A 122 -2.46 -11.66 -29.01
N ALA A 123 -1.19 -11.95 -28.76
CA ALA A 123 -0.73 -12.40 -27.46
C ALA A 123 -0.90 -11.32 -26.39
N CYS A 124 -0.41 -10.10 -26.68
CA CYS A 124 -0.50 -8.99 -25.75
C CYS A 124 -1.97 -8.59 -25.46
N ASP A 125 -2.82 -8.54 -26.49
CA ASP A 125 -4.26 -8.27 -26.32
C ASP A 125 -4.93 -9.31 -25.43
N ALA A 126 -4.61 -10.60 -25.59
CA ALA A 126 -5.15 -11.65 -24.73
C ALA A 126 -4.74 -11.45 -23.26
N VAL A 127 -3.47 -11.12 -23.01
CA VAL A 127 -2.95 -10.89 -21.65
C VAL A 127 -3.52 -9.61 -21.05
N MET A 128 -3.60 -8.50 -21.80
CA MET A 128 -4.22 -7.26 -21.33
C MET A 128 -5.71 -7.42 -20.98
N ASN A 129 -6.39 -8.41 -21.61
CA ASN A 129 -7.77 -8.80 -21.29
C ASN A 129 -7.89 -9.87 -20.19
N GLY A 130 -6.83 -10.08 -19.40
CA GLY A 130 -6.83 -10.93 -18.21
C GLY A 130 -6.64 -12.42 -18.46
N LYS A 131 -6.29 -12.86 -19.69
CA LYS A 131 -5.99 -14.26 -19.98
C LYS A 131 -4.52 -14.59 -19.70
N TYR A 132 -4.23 -15.86 -19.40
CA TYR A 132 -2.88 -16.40 -19.20
C TYR A 132 -2.06 -15.78 -18.06
N HIS A 133 -2.67 -15.04 -17.13
CA HIS A 133 -1.95 -14.44 -15.99
C HIS A 133 -1.35 -15.51 -15.07
N ASP A 134 -1.94 -16.69 -15.03
CA ASP A 134 -1.45 -17.86 -14.30
C ASP A 134 -0.15 -18.45 -14.85
N GLN A 135 0.33 -17.99 -16.02
CA GLN A 135 1.60 -18.39 -16.63
C GLN A 135 2.80 -17.50 -16.23
N PHE A 136 2.55 -16.42 -15.51
CA PHE A 136 3.57 -15.50 -14.99
C PHE A 136 3.92 -15.89 -13.56
N LEU A 137 4.88 -16.84 -13.40
CA LEU A 137 5.02 -17.66 -12.20
C LEU A 137 6.27 -17.40 -11.37
N VAL A 138 7.22 -16.57 -11.84
CA VAL A 138 8.48 -16.35 -11.12
C VAL A 138 8.24 -15.61 -9.80
N ASP A 139 9.05 -15.93 -8.78
CA ASP A 139 9.01 -15.24 -7.49
C ASP A 139 9.52 -13.80 -7.62
N TRP A 140 8.95 -12.87 -6.85
CA TRP A 140 9.45 -11.49 -6.80
C TRP A 140 10.88 -11.39 -6.28
N TYR A 141 11.28 -12.28 -5.36
CA TYR A 141 12.65 -12.35 -4.84
C TYR A 141 13.52 -13.14 -5.81
N GLN A 142 14.10 -12.42 -6.77
CA GLN A 142 14.95 -12.97 -7.82
C GLN A 142 16.20 -12.08 -8.01
N GLY A 143 17.36 -12.71 -8.14
CA GLY A 143 18.59 -12.02 -8.57
C GLY A 143 18.59 -11.76 -10.08
N GLY A 144 19.51 -10.92 -10.56
CA GLY A 144 19.70 -10.65 -11.98
C GLY A 144 18.86 -9.48 -12.52
N ALA A 145 18.52 -8.50 -11.67
CA ALA A 145 17.85 -7.26 -12.08
C ALA A 145 16.53 -7.48 -12.84
N GLY A 146 15.80 -8.58 -12.55
CA GLY A 146 14.52 -8.88 -13.19
C GLY A 146 14.59 -9.70 -14.48
N THR A 147 15.74 -10.26 -14.85
CA THR A 147 15.88 -11.04 -16.10
C THR A 147 14.92 -12.23 -16.14
N SER A 148 14.70 -12.93 -15.03
CA SER A 148 13.76 -14.05 -14.97
C SER A 148 12.32 -13.61 -15.29
N THR A 149 11.89 -12.44 -14.82
CA THR A 149 10.58 -11.88 -15.14
C THR A 149 10.48 -11.46 -16.60
N ASN A 150 11.50 -10.76 -17.14
CA ASN A 150 11.52 -10.37 -18.54
C ASN A 150 11.45 -11.59 -19.47
N MET A 151 12.20 -12.63 -19.16
CA MET A 151 12.17 -13.88 -19.96
C MET A 151 10.86 -14.63 -19.77
N ASN A 152 10.27 -14.66 -18.58
CA ASN A 152 8.92 -15.22 -18.38
C ASN A 152 7.89 -14.50 -19.28
N ALA A 153 7.93 -13.18 -19.36
CA ALA A 153 7.05 -12.44 -20.25
C ALA A 153 7.33 -12.76 -21.73
N ASN A 154 8.62 -12.79 -22.15
CA ASN A 154 8.98 -13.11 -23.54
C ASN A 154 8.52 -14.50 -23.95
N GLU A 155 8.80 -15.53 -23.14
CA GLU A 155 8.47 -16.92 -23.42
C GLU A 155 6.96 -17.13 -23.46
N VAL A 156 6.22 -16.59 -22.46
CA VAL A 156 4.76 -16.72 -22.39
C VAL A 156 4.10 -16.03 -23.59
N LEU A 157 4.47 -14.78 -23.90
CA LEU A 157 3.89 -14.04 -25.01
C LEU A 157 4.25 -14.66 -26.37
N ALA A 158 5.46 -15.22 -26.55
CA ALA A 158 5.83 -15.95 -27.76
C ALA A 158 4.91 -17.18 -27.95
N ASN A 159 4.75 -17.99 -26.93
CA ASN A 159 3.93 -19.19 -27.01
C ASN A 159 2.43 -18.90 -27.21
N ILE A 160 1.90 -17.85 -26.55
CA ILE A 160 0.52 -17.40 -26.82
C ILE A 160 0.37 -16.94 -28.28
N GLY A 161 1.33 -16.15 -28.80
CA GLY A 161 1.32 -15.68 -30.18
C GLY A 161 1.36 -16.83 -31.19
N LEU A 162 2.19 -17.85 -30.92
CA LEU A 162 2.28 -19.08 -31.71
C LEU A 162 0.93 -19.80 -31.72
N GLU A 163 0.37 -20.13 -30.56
CA GLU A 163 -0.89 -20.87 -30.45
C GLU A 163 -2.05 -20.13 -31.15
N LEU A 164 -2.24 -18.83 -30.85
CA LEU A 164 -3.31 -18.03 -31.45
C LEU A 164 -3.14 -17.80 -32.97
N SER A 165 -1.98 -18.19 -33.51
CA SER A 165 -1.70 -18.13 -34.94
C SER A 165 -1.60 -19.52 -35.58
N GLY A 166 -1.99 -20.60 -34.86
CA GLY A 166 -2.09 -21.97 -35.37
C GLY A 166 -0.77 -22.76 -35.36
N HIS A 167 0.23 -22.29 -34.62
CA HIS A 167 1.52 -22.96 -34.43
C HIS A 167 1.57 -23.73 -33.11
N LYS A 168 2.56 -24.60 -32.95
CA LYS A 168 2.79 -25.35 -31.71
C LYS A 168 3.58 -24.48 -30.71
N LEU A 169 3.36 -24.73 -29.40
CA LEU A 169 4.19 -24.17 -28.35
C LEU A 169 5.66 -24.59 -28.58
N GLY A 170 6.59 -23.65 -28.42
CA GLY A 170 8.02 -23.89 -28.66
C GLY A 170 8.48 -23.82 -30.12
N ASP A 171 7.60 -23.47 -31.07
CA ASP A 171 7.99 -23.24 -32.48
C ASP A 171 8.72 -21.90 -32.67
N TYR A 172 9.85 -21.77 -32.00
CA TYR A 172 10.63 -20.52 -31.94
C TYR A 172 11.31 -20.14 -33.29
N HIS A 173 11.23 -20.99 -34.32
CA HIS A 173 11.57 -20.58 -35.70
C HIS A 173 10.56 -19.58 -36.25
N THR A 174 9.30 -19.64 -35.80
CA THR A 174 8.23 -18.76 -36.24
C THR A 174 8.14 -17.48 -35.40
N LEU A 175 8.21 -17.58 -34.07
CA LEU A 175 8.20 -16.44 -33.15
C LEU A 175 9.11 -16.75 -31.95
N GLU A 176 10.18 -16.00 -31.78
CA GLU A 176 11.27 -16.32 -30.86
C GLU A 176 11.27 -15.34 -29.66
N PRO A 177 11.45 -15.85 -28.41
CA PRO A 177 11.46 -15.01 -27.22
C PRO A 177 12.54 -13.91 -27.15
N HIS A 178 13.78 -14.18 -27.65
CA HIS A 178 14.87 -13.19 -27.65
C HIS A 178 14.83 -12.31 -28.89
N ASP A 179 14.82 -12.94 -30.08
CA ASP A 179 14.99 -12.21 -31.33
C ASP A 179 13.76 -11.37 -31.71
N ASP A 180 12.56 -11.79 -31.27
CA ASP A 180 11.32 -11.09 -31.58
C ASP A 180 10.74 -10.34 -30.36
N LEU A 181 10.44 -11.04 -29.26
CA LEU A 181 9.81 -10.42 -28.08
C LEU A 181 10.76 -9.49 -27.32
N ASN A 182 12.07 -9.72 -27.39
CA ASN A 182 13.08 -8.88 -26.75
C ASN A 182 13.86 -7.99 -27.75
N MET A 183 13.42 -7.91 -29.01
CA MET A 183 14.07 -7.11 -30.04
C MET A 183 14.27 -5.65 -29.60
N SER A 184 15.48 -5.12 -29.75
CA SER A 184 15.89 -3.75 -29.36
C SER A 184 15.75 -3.45 -27.86
N GLN A 185 15.74 -4.48 -27.03
CA GLN A 185 15.58 -4.38 -25.58
C GLN A 185 16.72 -5.06 -24.82
N SER A 186 16.89 -4.66 -23.59
CA SER A 186 17.49 -5.41 -22.50
C SER A 186 16.48 -5.53 -21.36
N THR A 187 16.69 -6.46 -20.43
CA THR A 187 15.98 -6.41 -19.15
C THR A 187 16.16 -5.05 -18.48
N ASN A 188 17.33 -4.44 -18.64
CA ASN A 188 17.74 -3.19 -17.99
C ASN A 188 16.92 -1.97 -18.43
N ASP A 189 16.20 -2.04 -19.54
CA ASP A 189 15.26 -1.00 -19.97
C ASP A 189 13.79 -1.44 -19.88
N SER A 190 13.48 -2.69 -20.24
CA SER A 190 12.11 -3.19 -20.23
C SER A 190 11.57 -3.44 -18.81
N TYR A 191 12.40 -3.89 -17.88
CA TYR A 191 11.99 -4.20 -16.50
C TYR A 191 11.58 -2.95 -15.70
N PRO A 192 12.42 -1.91 -15.55
CA PRO A 192 12.01 -0.68 -14.87
C PRO A 192 10.83 0.00 -15.58
N THR A 193 10.75 -0.08 -16.92
CA THR A 193 9.61 0.46 -17.66
C THR A 193 8.33 -0.29 -17.33
N ALA A 194 8.35 -1.62 -17.22
CA ALA A 194 7.18 -2.41 -16.83
C ALA A 194 6.72 -2.09 -15.39
N ILE A 195 7.65 -1.89 -14.45
CA ILE A 195 7.30 -1.43 -13.09
C ILE A 195 6.65 -0.05 -13.14
N LYS A 196 7.23 0.92 -13.85
CA LYS A 196 6.67 2.27 -13.99
C LYS A 196 5.26 2.22 -14.58
N VAL A 197 5.04 1.47 -15.65
CA VAL A 197 3.72 1.30 -16.27
C VAL A 197 2.73 0.68 -15.28
N ALA A 198 3.12 -0.38 -14.57
CA ALA A 198 2.25 -1.02 -13.58
C ALA A 198 1.84 -0.05 -12.47
N ILE A 199 2.78 0.73 -11.95
CA ILE A 199 2.52 1.75 -10.93
C ILE A 199 1.51 2.78 -11.45
N LEU A 200 1.69 3.30 -12.68
CA LEU A 200 0.81 4.30 -13.29
C LEU A 200 -0.62 3.77 -13.47
N LEU A 201 -0.79 2.54 -13.95
CA LEU A 201 -2.10 1.90 -14.13
C LEU A 201 -2.85 1.72 -12.79
N ARG A 202 -2.12 1.49 -11.72
CA ARG A 202 -2.70 1.29 -10.37
C ARG A 202 -2.92 2.59 -9.62
N ASN A 203 -2.11 3.63 -9.90
CA ASN A 203 -2.22 4.92 -9.22
C ASN A 203 -3.59 5.56 -9.42
N ASP A 204 -4.15 5.51 -10.63
CA ASP A 204 -5.49 6.05 -10.89
C ASP A 204 -6.57 5.38 -10.03
N LYS A 205 -6.47 4.05 -9.84
CA LYS A 205 -7.40 3.30 -8.98
C LYS A 205 -7.24 3.66 -7.51
N LEU A 206 -6.00 3.80 -7.04
CA LEU A 206 -5.71 4.21 -5.66
C LEU A 206 -6.23 5.64 -5.40
N ILE A 207 -5.97 6.58 -6.30
CA ILE A 207 -6.45 7.95 -6.22
C ILE A 207 -7.98 7.99 -6.16
N ALA A 208 -8.66 7.22 -7.01
CA ALA A 208 -10.12 7.16 -7.00
C ALA A 208 -10.66 6.64 -5.66
N GLU A 209 -10.08 5.58 -5.07
CA GLU A 209 -10.54 5.05 -3.78
C GLU A 209 -10.22 6.00 -2.61
N LEU A 210 -9.08 6.70 -2.63
CA LEU A 210 -8.77 7.72 -1.64
C LEU A 210 -9.74 8.90 -1.73
N GLN A 211 -10.18 9.28 -2.94
CA GLN A 211 -11.21 10.31 -3.13
C GLN A 211 -12.55 9.85 -2.56
N GLU A 212 -12.97 8.60 -2.78
CA GLU A 212 -14.18 8.06 -2.18
C GLU A 212 -14.12 8.05 -0.64
N LEU A 213 -12.94 7.74 -0.06
CA LEU A 213 -12.75 7.83 1.39
C LEU A 213 -12.83 9.28 1.88
N ALA A 214 -12.22 10.23 1.17
CA ALA A 214 -12.31 11.66 1.49
C ALA A 214 -13.77 12.14 1.43
N ASN A 215 -14.51 11.74 0.39
CA ASN A 215 -15.95 12.05 0.23
C ASN A 215 -16.78 11.50 1.41
N SER A 216 -16.46 10.29 1.91
CA SER A 216 -17.11 9.72 3.10
C SER A 216 -16.85 10.54 4.36
N PHE A 217 -15.63 11.03 4.56
CA PHE A 217 -15.31 11.93 5.66
C PHE A 217 -16.07 13.26 5.52
N HIS A 218 -16.12 13.86 4.33
CA HIS A 218 -16.88 15.08 4.09
C HIS A 218 -18.37 14.89 4.35
N LYS A 219 -18.96 13.76 3.93
CA LYS A 219 -20.36 13.44 4.23
C LYS A 219 -20.64 13.35 5.74
N LYS A 220 -19.71 12.78 6.51
CA LYS A 220 -19.81 12.80 7.99
C LYS A 220 -19.64 14.22 8.53
N GLY A 221 -18.72 15.00 7.96
CA GLY A 221 -18.55 16.42 8.26
C GLY A 221 -19.85 17.21 8.09
N ASP A 222 -20.52 17.04 6.96
CA ASP A 222 -21.83 17.67 6.69
C ASP A 222 -22.91 17.24 7.69
N THR A 223 -22.96 15.95 8.02
CA THR A 223 -23.95 15.39 8.95
C THR A 223 -23.83 15.99 10.34
N TYR A 224 -22.62 16.22 10.81
CA TYR A 224 -22.33 16.69 12.18
C TYR A 224 -21.74 18.11 12.21
N LEU A 225 -22.05 18.93 11.19
CA LEU A 225 -21.45 20.26 11.00
C LEU A 225 -21.62 21.18 12.21
N GLN A 226 -22.74 21.08 12.91
CA GLN A 226 -23.04 21.92 14.08
C GLN A 226 -22.95 21.16 15.42
N THR A 227 -22.51 19.90 15.41
CA THR A 227 -22.37 19.11 16.65
C THR A 227 -21.09 19.53 17.37
N VAL A 228 -21.24 20.27 18.46
CA VAL A 228 -20.12 20.80 19.24
C VAL A 228 -19.44 19.70 20.04
N LYS A 229 -18.12 19.77 20.10
CA LYS A 229 -17.24 18.92 20.93
C LYS A 229 -16.10 19.72 21.53
N MET A 230 -15.45 19.16 22.56
CA MET A 230 -14.19 19.70 23.05
C MET A 230 -13.03 19.25 22.17
N GLY A 231 -12.32 20.21 21.56
CA GLY A 231 -11.05 19.96 20.87
C GLY A 231 -9.92 19.75 21.89
N ARG A 232 -8.95 18.91 21.54
CA ARG A 232 -7.80 18.59 22.41
C ARG A 232 -6.49 18.83 21.70
N THR A 233 -5.53 19.34 22.46
CA THR A 233 -4.11 19.38 22.09
C THR A 233 -3.32 18.67 23.18
N GLU A 234 -2.32 17.84 22.78
CA GLU A 234 -1.52 17.06 23.74
C GLU A 234 -2.39 16.22 24.71
N MET A 235 -3.54 15.78 24.25
CA MET A 235 -4.57 15.04 25.02
C MET A 235 -5.25 15.85 26.14
N GLN A 236 -5.03 17.16 26.21
CA GLN A 236 -5.68 18.05 27.16
C GLN A 236 -6.79 18.86 26.48
N ASP A 237 -7.82 19.21 27.25
CA ASP A 237 -8.89 20.09 26.80
C ASP A 237 -8.31 21.40 26.29
N ALA A 238 -8.69 21.81 25.08
CA ALA A 238 -8.24 23.05 24.48
C ALA A 238 -9.40 24.03 24.30
N VAL A 239 -10.02 24.03 23.13
CA VAL A 239 -11.14 24.92 22.81
C VAL A 239 -12.25 24.14 22.12
N PRO A 240 -13.49 24.64 22.16
CA PRO A 240 -14.60 24.03 21.42
C PRO A 240 -14.35 24.01 19.90
N MET A 241 -14.79 22.96 19.29
CA MET A 241 -14.87 22.77 17.83
C MET A 241 -16.13 21.96 17.50
N THR A 242 -16.43 21.71 16.21
CA THR A 242 -17.48 20.78 15.86
C THR A 242 -16.91 19.44 15.37
N VAL A 243 -17.67 18.36 15.55
CA VAL A 243 -17.38 17.06 14.94
C VAL A 243 -17.28 17.20 13.44
N GLY A 244 -18.15 18.03 12.83
CA GLY A 244 -18.10 18.29 11.38
C GLY A 244 -16.79 18.90 10.92
N GLN A 245 -16.24 19.89 11.64
CA GLN A 245 -14.92 20.47 11.34
C GLN A 245 -13.82 19.40 11.39
N GLU A 246 -13.84 18.50 12.37
CA GLU A 246 -12.85 17.41 12.50
C GLU A 246 -12.92 16.43 11.33
N PHE A 247 -14.12 15.98 10.94
CA PHE A 247 -14.29 15.06 9.83
C PHE A 247 -13.97 15.70 8.47
N HIS A 248 -14.34 16.96 8.25
CA HIS A 248 -13.91 17.70 7.05
C HIS A 248 -12.39 17.84 6.97
N ALA A 249 -11.71 18.10 8.10
CA ALA A 249 -10.26 18.16 8.15
C ALA A 249 -9.61 16.83 7.73
N PHE A 250 -10.18 15.68 8.10
CA PHE A 250 -9.73 14.37 7.61
C PHE A 250 -9.88 14.26 6.08
N GLY A 251 -11.01 14.68 5.51
CA GLY A 251 -11.25 14.69 4.08
C GLY A 251 -10.25 15.55 3.32
N TYR A 252 -10.10 16.82 3.69
CA TYR A 252 -9.15 17.75 3.04
C TYR A 252 -7.70 17.29 3.14
N THR A 253 -7.34 16.64 4.25
CA THR A 253 -6.00 16.08 4.41
C THR A 253 -5.74 14.98 3.39
N LEU A 254 -6.73 14.11 3.11
CA LEU A 254 -6.61 13.07 2.09
C LEU A 254 -6.57 13.64 0.68
N GLU A 255 -7.33 14.70 0.38
CA GLU A 255 -7.26 15.40 -0.92
C GLU A 255 -5.87 15.98 -1.19
N SER A 256 -5.20 16.49 -0.15
CA SER A 256 -3.80 16.93 -0.26
C SER A 256 -2.85 15.78 -0.60
N GLU A 257 -3.06 14.59 -0.04
CA GLU A 257 -2.27 13.39 -0.36
C GLU A 257 -2.57 12.86 -1.78
N ILE A 258 -3.81 12.97 -2.25
CA ILE A 258 -4.17 12.66 -3.64
C ILE A 258 -3.40 13.56 -4.61
N GLN A 259 -3.30 14.85 -4.31
CA GLN A 259 -2.52 15.77 -5.13
C GLN A 259 -1.02 15.42 -5.12
N LEU A 260 -0.48 15.04 -3.96
CA LEU A 260 0.90 14.57 -3.85
C LEU A 260 1.17 13.32 -4.71
N LEU A 261 0.25 12.34 -4.73
CA LEU A 261 0.36 11.16 -5.60
C LEU A 261 0.34 11.52 -7.08
N LYS A 262 -0.53 12.48 -7.49
CA LYS A 262 -0.57 13.00 -8.88
C LYS A 262 0.73 13.70 -9.27
N ASP A 263 1.36 14.39 -8.34
CA ASP A 263 2.62 15.07 -8.60
C ASP A 263 3.79 14.08 -8.62
N ALA A 264 3.80 13.09 -7.75
CA ALA A 264 4.83 12.06 -7.67
C ALA A 264 4.83 11.13 -8.90
N GLU A 265 3.66 10.82 -9.49
CA GLU A 265 3.61 9.99 -10.70
C GLU A 265 4.35 10.59 -11.90
N LYS A 266 4.54 11.92 -11.95
CA LYS A 266 5.24 12.61 -13.02
C LYS A 266 6.71 12.18 -13.15
N TYR A 267 7.31 11.74 -12.05
CA TYR A 267 8.67 11.19 -12.02
C TYR A 267 8.80 9.79 -12.65
N LEU A 268 7.66 9.15 -12.96
CA LEU A 268 7.60 7.84 -13.60
C LEU A 268 7.39 7.92 -15.13
N TYR A 269 7.10 9.11 -15.68
CA TYR A 269 6.79 9.25 -17.10
C TYR A 269 8.00 9.09 -18.02
N ALA A 270 9.22 9.39 -17.55
CA ALA A 270 10.43 9.18 -18.31
C ALA A 270 10.86 7.70 -18.23
N VAL A 271 10.93 7.04 -19.41
CA VAL A 271 11.34 5.64 -19.54
C VAL A 271 12.60 5.51 -20.37
N ASN A 272 13.38 4.48 -20.12
CA ASN A 272 14.67 4.24 -20.78
C ASN A 272 14.59 3.16 -21.87
N MET A 273 13.42 2.88 -22.45
CA MET A 273 13.30 1.92 -23.56
C MET A 273 14.20 2.29 -24.74
N GLY A 274 15.02 1.34 -25.16
CA GLY A 274 16.08 1.56 -26.16
C GLY A 274 17.44 1.89 -25.57
N ALA A 275 17.57 2.04 -24.25
CA ALA A 275 18.85 2.15 -23.56
C ALA A 275 19.70 0.87 -23.72
N THR A 276 19.04 -0.27 -23.83
CA THR A 276 19.63 -1.60 -23.85
C THR A 276 20.47 -1.88 -22.59
N ALA A 277 21.69 -2.38 -22.71
CA ALA A 277 22.47 -2.87 -21.58
C ALA A 277 22.83 -1.79 -20.55
N ILE A 278 23.26 -0.62 -20.99
CA ILE A 278 23.84 0.44 -20.14
C ILE A 278 23.45 1.87 -20.54
N GLY A 279 22.54 2.04 -21.50
CA GLY A 279 22.13 3.36 -21.98
C GLY A 279 22.77 3.82 -23.28
N THR A 280 23.62 2.99 -23.92
CA THR A 280 24.28 3.35 -25.18
C THR A 280 23.46 3.03 -26.43
N GLY A 281 22.35 2.30 -26.28
CA GLY A 281 21.45 1.97 -27.40
C GLY A 281 22.07 1.05 -28.45
N ILE A 282 23.00 0.17 -28.05
CA ILE A 282 23.65 -0.75 -28.98
C ILE A 282 22.62 -1.64 -29.69
N ASN A 283 22.72 -1.77 -31.00
CA ASN A 283 21.82 -2.56 -31.87
C ASN A 283 20.36 -2.06 -31.94
N VAL A 284 20.10 -0.83 -31.51
CA VAL A 284 18.75 -0.22 -31.54
C VAL A 284 18.58 0.56 -32.87
N PRO A 285 17.48 0.35 -33.60
CA PRO A 285 17.23 1.13 -34.82
C PRO A 285 16.94 2.60 -34.48
N LYS A 286 17.34 3.49 -35.41
CA LYS A 286 17.17 4.94 -35.22
C LYS A 286 15.70 5.33 -34.96
N GLY A 287 15.49 6.10 -33.91
CA GLY A 287 14.16 6.61 -33.52
C GLY A 287 13.28 5.59 -32.80
N TYR A 288 13.82 4.43 -32.45
CA TYR A 288 13.08 3.43 -31.66
C TYR A 288 12.67 3.94 -30.26
N PRO A 289 13.53 4.60 -29.48
CA PRO A 289 13.15 5.07 -28.13
C PRO A 289 11.92 5.97 -28.13
N GLU A 290 11.90 6.96 -29.04
CA GLU A 290 10.79 7.92 -29.15
C GLU A 290 9.51 7.24 -29.63
N LYS A 291 9.61 6.31 -30.60
CA LYS A 291 8.47 5.53 -31.08
C LYS A 291 7.91 4.62 -29.99
N CYS A 292 8.78 3.95 -29.24
CA CYS A 292 8.36 3.08 -28.15
C CYS A 292 7.67 3.86 -27.03
N ALA A 293 8.23 5.00 -26.60
CA ALA A 293 7.61 5.88 -25.62
C ALA A 293 6.26 6.42 -26.11
N ALA A 294 6.13 6.77 -27.39
CA ALA A 294 4.87 7.22 -27.97
C ALA A 294 3.79 6.11 -27.98
N GLU A 295 4.16 4.86 -28.27
CA GLU A 295 3.22 3.73 -28.18
C GLU A 295 2.83 3.44 -26.71
N LEU A 296 3.78 3.51 -25.77
CA LEU A 296 3.48 3.41 -24.33
C LEU A 296 2.50 4.50 -23.89
N ALA A 297 2.71 5.75 -24.33
CA ALA A 297 1.81 6.85 -24.02
C ALA A 297 0.38 6.61 -24.54
N LYS A 298 0.24 6.09 -25.77
CA LYS A 298 -1.07 5.73 -26.35
C LYS A 298 -1.76 4.60 -25.57
N LEU A 299 -1.03 3.54 -25.24
CA LEU A 299 -1.58 2.36 -24.57
C LEU A 299 -1.98 2.65 -23.12
N THR A 300 -1.20 3.46 -22.41
CA THR A 300 -1.44 3.79 -21.00
C THR A 300 -2.31 5.02 -20.80
N LYS A 301 -2.46 5.87 -21.82
CA LYS A 301 -3.05 7.22 -21.73
C LYS A 301 -2.33 8.14 -20.73
N LYS A 302 -1.03 7.87 -20.48
CA LYS A 302 -0.15 8.68 -19.65
C LYS A 302 0.89 9.37 -20.53
N PRO A 303 1.41 10.56 -20.18
CA PRO A 303 2.35 11.32 -20.99
C PRO A 303 3.78 10.75 -20.89
N ILE A 304 3.93 9.46 -21.23
CA ILE A 304 5.21 8.76 -21.20
C ILE A 304 6.12 9.29 -22.31
N VAL A 305 7.39 9.53 -21.96
CA VAL A 305 8.42 10.05 -22.86
C VAL A 305 9.71 9.24 -22.72
N ALA A 306 10.52 9.21 -23.77
CA ALA A 306 11.87 8.69 -23.67
C ALA A 306 12.72 9.60 -22.77
N THR A 307 13.52 9.01 -21.85
CA THR A 307 14.42 9.80 -21.01
C THR A 307 15.45 10.54 -21.85
N LYS A 308 15.85 11.73 -21.42
CA LYS A 308 16.83 12.56 -22.14
C LYS A 308 18.24 11.95 -22.10
N ASP A 309 18.62 11.39 -20.97
CA ASP A 309 19.87 10.67 -20.77
C ASP A 309 19.57 9.21 -20.47
N MET A 310 19.90 8.35 -21.44
CA MET A 310 19.64 6.91 -21.35
C MET A 310 20.59 6.20 -20.38
N ILE A 311 21.81 6.71 -20.16
CA ILE A 311 22.77 6.11 -19.22
C ILE A 311 22.28 6.38 -17.78
N GLY A 312 22.00 7.63 -17.44
CA GLY A 312 21.42 7.99 -16.17
C GLY A 312 20.08 7.29 -15.94
N GLY A 313 19.20 7.28 -16.94
CA GLY A 313 17.89 6.63 -16.85
C GLY A 313 17.93 5.11 -16.67
N THR A 314 19.08 4.46 -16.85
CA THR A 314 19.22 3.01 -16.65
C THR A 314 19.62 2.64 -15.22
N TRP A 315 20.29 3.51 -14.48
CA TRP A 315 20.65 3.23 -13.09
C TRP A 315 19.90 4.08 -12.05
N ASP A 316 19.37 5.24 -12.44
CA ASP A 316 18.72 6.16 -11.51
C ASP A 316 17.33 5.66 -11.09
N GLN A 317 17.10 5.61 -9.79
CA GLN A 317 15.87 5.12 -9.17
C GLN A 317 14.99 6.26 -8.61
N GLN A 318 15.26 7.53 -8.95
CA GLN A 318 14.56 8.71 -8.40
C GLN A 318 13.03 8.56 -8.47
N GLY A 319 12.50 8.11 -9.59
CA GLY A 319 11.05 7.96 -9.77
C GLY A 319 10.41 7.01 -8.74
N PHE A 320 11.07 5.90 -8.44
CA PHE A 320 10.60 4.94 -7.45
C PHE A 320 10.70 5.48 -6.02
N VAL A 321 11.80 6.17 -5.69
CA VAL A 321 12.00 6.79 -4.37
C VAL A 321 10.95 7.87 -4.10
N VAL A 322 10.72 8.78 -5.05
CA VAL A 322 9.74 9.86 -4.92
C VAL A 322 8.32 9.30 -4.77
N TYR A 323 7.95 8.35 -5.62
CA TYR A 323 6.61 7.77 -5.59
C TYR A 323 6.37 6.93 -4.32
N SER A 324 7.34 6.15 -3.88
CA SER A 324 7.28 5.40 -2.62
C SER A 324 7.11 6.34 -1.41
N SER A 325 7.84 7.45 -1.39
CA SER A 325 7.71 8.47 -0.33
C SER A 325 6.33 9.13 -0.31
N ALA A 326 5.68 9.29 -1.47
CA ALA A 326 4.29 9.76 -1.53
C ALA A 326 3.32 8.72 -0.95
N LEU A 327 3.48 7.43 -1.24
CA LEU A 327 2.69 6.35 -0.62
C LEU A 327 2.87 6.31 0.91
N LYS A 328 4.10 6.52 1.38
CA LYS A 328 4.38 6.64 2.83
C LYS A 328 3.64 7.83 3.44
N SER A 329 3.58 8.98 2.77
CA SER A 329 2.82 10.16 3.27
C SER A 329 1.34 9.83 3.44
N VAL A 330 0.71 9.19 2.44
CA VAL A 330 -0.67 8.68 2.54
C VAL A 330 -0.84 7.75 3.76
N ALA A 331 0.09 6.81 3.94
CA ALA A 331 0.06 5.87 5.05
C ALA A 331 0.13 6.56 6.43
N ILE A 332 0.99 7.58 6.57
CA ILE A 332 1.12 8.39 7.79
C ILE A 332 -0.21 9.08 8.12
N LYS A 333 -0.86 9.69 7.11
CA LYS A 333 -2.15 10.36 7.31
C LYS A 333 -3.24 9.39 7.73
N LEU A 334 -3.37 8.27 7.02
CA LEU A 334 -4.36 7.24 7.34
C LEU A 334 -4.12 6.63 8.73
N SER A 335 -2.87 6.44 9.13
CA SER A 335 -2.52 5.98 10.48
C SER A 335 -2.94 6.98 11.56
N LYS A 336 -2.66 8.27 11.35
CA LYS A 336 -3.07 9.35 12.27
C LYS A 336 -4.58 9.41 12.42
N ILE A 337 -5.31 9.45 11.30
CA ILE A 337 -6.77 9.48 11.31
C ILE A 337 -7.33 8.24 12.04
N SER A 338 -6.79 7.07 11.74
CA SER A 338 -7.22 5.82 12.37
C SER A 338 -6.95 5.80 13.88
N SER A 339 -5.82 6.34 14.33
CA SER A 339 -5.50 6.47 15.75
C SER A 339 -6.48 7.41 16.47
N ASP A 340 -6.88 8.50 15.83
CA ASP A 340 -7.90 9.39 16.38
C ASP A 340 -9.27 8.70 16.48
N LEU A 341 -9.69 7.98 15.44
CA LEU A 341 -10.95 7.22 15.46
C LEU A 341 -10.97 6.16 16.59
N ILE A 342 -9.85 5.48 16.83
CA ILE A 342 -9.69 4.53 17.93
C ILE A 342 -9.87 5.24 19.28
N LEU A 343 -9.20 6.38 19.45
CA LEU A 343 -9.22 7.14 20.68
C LEU A 343 -10.60 7.73 20.96
N LEU A 344 -11.23 8.37 19.97
CA LEU A 344 -12.57 8.95 20.09
C LEU A 344 -13.65 7.92 20.38
N ALA A 345 -13.48 6.67 19.89
CA ALA A 345 -14.41 5.55 20.13
C ALA A 345 -14.08 4.75 21.39
N SER A 346 -13.02 5.09 22.13
CA SER A 346 -12.56 4.32 23.30
C SER A 346 -13.58 4.28 24.42
N GLY A 347 -13.66 3.17 25.12
CA GLY A 347 -14.59 2.98 26.25
C GLY A 347 -15.42 1.71 26.10
N PRO A 348 -16.76 1.76 26.37
CA PRO A 348 -17.67 2.94 26.44
C PRO A 348 -17.70 3.68 27.78
N ARG A 349 -17.16 3.14 28.87
CA ARG A 349 -17.28 3.75 30.20
C ARG A 349 -15.99 4.32 30.78
N ALA A 350 -14.85 3.77 30.35
CA ALA A 350 -13.52 4.15 30.80
C ALA A 350 -12.66 4.75 29.66
N GLY A 351 -13.27 5.44 28.74
CA GLY A 351 -12.61 6.11 27.61
C GLY A 351 -13.40 7.33 27.16
N LEU A 352 -13.04 7.91 26.01
CA LEU A 352 -13.67 9.14 25.52
C LEU A 352 -15.11 8.95 25.05
N PHE A 353 -15.37 7.89 24.32
CA PHE A 353 -16.70 7.50 23.84
C PHE A 353 -17.47 8.65 23.14
N GLU A 354 -16.78 9.48 22.38
CA GLU A 354 -17.39 10.58 21.63
C GLU A 354 -18.11 10.11 20.37
N ILE A 355 -17.61 9.02 19.76
CA ILE A 355 -18.17 8.40 18.56
C ILE A 355 -18.37 6.89 18.75
N ASN A 356 -19.26 6.32 17.94
CA ASN A 356 -19.39 4.87 17.81
C ASN A 356 -18.91 4.42 16.44
N LEU A 357 -18.10 3.36 16.41
CA LEU A 357 -17.70 2.66 15.20
C LEU A 357 -18.60 1.45 14.97
N PRO A 358 -18.87 1.04 13.71
CA PRO A 358 -19.59 -0.18 13.41
C PRO A 358 -18.96 -1.41 14.06
N ALA A 359 -19.78 -2.27 14.67
CA ALA A 359 -19.32 -3.54 15.24
C ALA A 359 -19.08 -4.55 14.11
N MET A 360 -17.80 -4.86 13.81
CA MET A 360 -17.44 -5.75 12.70
C MET A 360 -17.24 -7.19 13.13
N GLN A 361 -16.86 -7.43 14.38
CA GLN A 361 -16.66 -8.78 14.93
C GLN A 361 -16.66 -8.75 16.46
N PRO A 362 -16.87 -9.88 17.15
CA PRO A 362 -16.61 -9.99 18.58
C PRO A 362 -15.17 -9.60 18.91
N GLY A 363 -14.98 -8.76 19.91
CA GLY A 363 -13.68 -8.18 20.25
C GLY A 363 -12.85 -8.99 21.24
N SER A 364 -13.40 -10.08 21.82
CA SER A 364 -12.71 -10.87 22.83
C SER A 364 -13.22 -12.30 22.85
N SER A 365 -12.31 -13.25 23.04
CA SER A 365 -12.64 -14.66 23.30
C SER A 365 -13.04 -14.94 24.75
N ILE A 366 -12.84 -13.99 25.67
CA ILE A 366 -13.08 -14.17 27.12
C ILE A 366 -14.06 -13.13 27.70
N MET A 367 -14.20 -11.96 27.06
CA MET A 367 -15.07 -10.87 27.55
C MET A 367 -16.34 -10.76 26.70
N PRO A 368 -17.51 -11.25 27.16
CA PRO A 368 -18.76 -11.11 26.41
C PRO A 368 -19.09 -9.63 26.14
N GLY A 369 -19.52 -9.30 24.92
CA GLY A 369 -19.97 -7.96 24.57
C GLY A 369 -18.86 -6.95 24.25
N LYS A 370 -17.57 -7.32 24.38
CA LYS A 370 -16.47 -6.45 23.97
C LYS A 370 -16.39 -6.35 22.44
N VAL A 371 -16.35 -5.12 21.92
CA VAL A 371 -16.14 -4.82 20.50
C VAL A 371 -14.91 -3.93 20.38
N ASN A 372 -13.97 -4.31 19.50
CA ASN A 372 -12.74 -3.56 19.25
C ASN A 372 -12.84 -2.75 17.95
N PRO A 373 -12.09 -1.64 17.82
CA PRO A 373 -12.03 -0.80 16.62
C PRO A 373 -11.16 -1.41 15.51
N VAL A 374 -11.48 -2.64 15.10
CA VAL A 374 -10.60 -3.49 14.26
C VAL A 374 -10.30 -2.93 12.87
N MET A 375 -11.17 -2.09 12.31
CA MET A 375 -10.94 -1.49 10.98
C MET A 375 -9.87 -0.38 11.02
N PRO A 376 -9.92 0.59 11.97
CA PRO A 376 -8.81 1.52 12.13
C PRO A 376 -7.51 0.82 12.61
N GLU A 377 -7.57 -0.23 13.42
CA GLU A 377 -6.38 -1.03 13.79
C GLU A 377 -5.73 -1.68 12.55
N LEU A 378 -6.54 -2.26 11.65
CA LEU A 378 -6.07 -2.80 10.37
C LEU A 378 -5.34 -1.73 9.55
N MET A 379 -5.89 -0.51 9.50
CA MET A 379 -5.23 0.58 8.76
C MET A 379 -3.89 0.96 9.38
N GLY A 380 -3.75 0.91 10.70
CA GLY A 380 -2.46 1.08 11.39
C GLY A 380 -1.43 0.03 10.94
N ILE A 381 -1.82 -1.25 10.88
CA ILE A 381 -0.96 -2.35 10.41
C ILE A 381 -0.51 -2.11 8.96
N ILE A 382 -1.46 -1.73 8.07
CA ILE A 382 -1.16 -1.40 6.67
C ILE A 382 -0.16 -0.24 6.60
N ALA A 383 -0.40 0.83 7.35
CA ALA A 383 0.47 2.00 7.35
C ALA A 383 1.90 1.68 7.76
N TYR A 384 2.08 0.89 8.82
CA TYR A 384 3.42 0.47 9.28
C TYR A 384 4.13 -0.38 8.22
N ARG A 385 3.39 -1.27 7.52
CA ARG A 385 3.95 -2.06 6.43
C ARG A 385 4.41 -1.17 5.26
N VAL A 386 3.61 -0.19 4.86
CA VAL A 386 3.94 0.76 3.78
C VAL A 386 5.17 1.62 4.14
N MET A 387 5.27 2.07 5.40
CA MET A 387 6.47 2.78 5.87
C MET A 387 7.72 1.90 5.80
N GLY A 388 7.61 0.62 6.18
CA GLY A 388 8.70 -0.36 6.05
C GLY A 388 9.08 -0.64 4.60
N ASN A 389 8.11 -0.66 3.69
CA ASN A 389 8.33 -0.81 2.25
C ASN A 389 9.09 0.39 1.66
N ASP A 390 8.75 1.63 2.06
CA ASP A 390 9.49 2.82 1.63
C ASP A 390 10.96 2.79 2.08
N TYR A 391 11.22 2.29 3.28
CA TYR A 391 12.59 2.08 3.73
C TYR A 391 13.32 1.02 2.88
N SER A 392 12.63 -0.06 2.48
CA SER A 392 13.17 -1.06 1.56
C SER A 392 13.51 -0.47 0.19
N VAL A 393 12.64 0.39 -0.36
CA VAL A 393 12.90 1.13 -1.61
C VAL A 393 14.13 2.04 -1.48
N THR A 394 14.27 2.72 -0.33
CA THR A 394 15.44 3.56 -0.06
C THR A 394 16.74 2.75 -0.10
N LEU A 395 16.78 1.59 0.56
CA LEU A 395 17.96 0.71 0.59
C LEU A 395 18.26 0.12 -0.79
N ALA A 396 17.25 -0.37 -1.50
CA ALA A 396 17.40 -0.95 -2.83
C ALA A 396 17.90 0.10 -3.84
N SER A 397 17.34 1.30 -3.78
CA SER A 397 17.74 2.40 -4.68
C SER A 397 19.16 2.90 -4.42
N HIS A 398 19.59 2.92 -3.14
CA HIS A 398 20.95 3.29 -2.76
C HIS A 398 22.00 2.25 -3.18
N SER A 399 21.64 0.96 -3.24
CA SER A 399 22.62 -0.13 -3.35
C SER A 399 23.09 -0.45 -4.76
N GLY A 400 22.54 0.18 -5.80
CA GLY A 400 22.97 -0.01 -7.19
C GLY A 400 24.39 0.49 -7.44
N GLN A 401 25.14 -0.20 -8.31
CA GLN A 401 26.50 0.17 -8.67
C GLN A 401 26.65 0.39 -10.18
N LEU A 402 27.45 1.39 -10.56
CA LEU A 402 27.79 1.73 -11.94
C LEU A 402 26.53 1.99 -12.81
N GLN A 403 26.37 1.31 -13.92
CA GLN A 403 25.38 1.63 -14.95
C GLN A 403 24.05 0.88 -14.80
N LEU A 404 23.82 0.17 -13.70
CA LEU A 404 22.57 -0.56 -13.43
C LEU A 404 22.29 -0.66 -11.93
N ASN A 405 21.01 -0.63 -11.55
CA ASN A 405 20.58 -1.04 -10.21
C ASN A 405 20.01 -2.47 -10.26
N ALA A 406 20.73 -3.44 -9.70
CA ALA A 406 20.32 -4.84 -9.68
C ALA A 406 19.17 -5.15 -8.67
N TYR A 407 18.79 -4.19 -7.85
CA TYR A 407 17.79 -4.35 -6.78
C TYR A 407 16.40 -3.81 -7.15
N GLU A 408 16.17 -3.46 -8.41
CA GLU A 408 14.87 -3.03 -8.94
C GLU A 408 13.70 -3.99 -8.62
N PRO A 409 13.89 -5.32 -8.59
CA PRO A 409 12.81 -6.23 -8.17
C PRO A 409 12.23 -5.90 -6.79
N LEU A 410 13.07 -5.48 -5.84
CA LEU A 410 12.60 -5.07 -4.51
C LEU A 410 11.84 -3.75 -4.56
N ASN A 411 12.26 -2.78 -5.39
CA ASN A 411 11.51 -1.54 -5.61
C ASN A 411 10.11 -1.82 -6.18
N GLY A 412 10.03 -2.69 -7.19
CA GLY A 412 8.76 -3.10 -7.79
C GLY A 412 7.83 -3.76 -6.78
N LEU A 413 8.32 -4.78 -6.06
CA LEU A 413 7.56 -5.50 -5.04
C LEU A 413 7.02 -4.55 -3.96
N ALA A 414 7.90 -3.75 -3.35
CA ALA A 414 7.54 -2.87 -2.23
C ALA A 414 6.48 -1.83 -2.61
N ILE A 415 6.61 -1.23 -3.80
CA ILE A 415 5.65 -0.24 -4.28
C ILE A 415 4.32 -0.89 -4.67
N MET A 416 4.33 -2.02 -5.38
CA MET A 416 3.11 -2.73 -5.78
C MET A 416 2.33 -3.25 -4.57
N GLU A 417 3.02 -3.79 -3.56
CA GLU A 417 2.42 -4.18 -2.28
C GLU A 417 1.79 -2.98 -1.58
N SER A 418 2.53 -1.86 -1.49
CA SER A 418 2.04 -0.65 -0.83
C SER A 418 0.78 -0.09 -1.48
N GLN A 419 0.75 0.00 -2.83
CA GLN A 419 -0.45 0.41 -3.56
C GLN A 419 -1.63 -0.54 -3.31
N HIS A 420 -1.38 -1.86 -3.31
CA HIS A 420 -2.40 -2.87 -3.09
C HIS A 420 -3.00 -2.77 -1.68
N LEU A 421 -2.15 -2.65 -0.67
CA LEU A 421 -2.56 -2.53 0.72
C LEU A 421 -3.33 -1.23 0.98
N LEU A 422 -2.84 -0.09 0.46
CA LEU A 422 -3.51 1.20 0.61
C LEU A 422 -4.87 1.23 -0.09
N PHE A 423 -4.99 0.70 -1.30
CA PHE A 423 -6.26 0.61 -2.01
C PHE A 423 -7.29 -0.20 -1.23
N ASN A 424 -6.98 -1.45 -0.88
CA ASN A 424 -7.90 -2.33 -0.18
C ASN A 424 -8.20 -1.85 1.25
N GLY A 425 -7.18 -1.31 1.94
CA GLY A 425 -7.31 -0.75 3.28
C GLY A 425 -8.22 0.47 3.31
N SER A 426 -8.07 1.40 2.36
CA SER A 426 -8.92 2.59 2.24
C SER A 426 -10.38 2.22 1.96
N SER A 427 -10.61 1.30 1.03
CA SER A 427 -11.96 0.78 0.73
C SER A 427 -12.60 0.10 1.94
N THR A 428 -11.82 -0.69 2.69
CA THR A 428 -12.27 -1.36 3.91
C THR A 428 -12.57 -0.35 5.02
N LEU A 429 -11.68 0.61 5.25
CA LEU A 429 -11.89 1.67 6.25
C LEU A 429 -13.14 2.49 5.93
N ARG A 430 -13.34 2.86 4.66
CA ARG A 430 -14.52 3.59 4.20
C ARG A 430 -15.79 2.82 4.48
N THR A 431 -15.94 1.64 3.88
CA THR A 431 -17.21 0.90 3.83
C THR A 431 -17.58 0.22 5.15
N LYS A 432 -16.57 -0.19 5.93
CA LYS A 432 -16.77 -0.94 7.18
C LYS A 432 -16.54 -0.12 8.45
N CYS A 433 -16.14 1.14 8.33
CA CYS A 433 -15.93 2.02 9.47
C CYS A 433 -16.56 3.39 9.22
N VAL A 434 -15.97 4.23 8.36
CA VAL A 434 -16.33 5.66 8.24
C VAL A 434 -17.81 5.86 7.89
N ASP A 435 -18.34 5.12 6.91
CA ASP A 435 -19.74 5.24 6.48
C ASP A 435 -20.75 4.95 7.61
N GLY A 436 -20.37 4.15 8.57
CA GLY A 436 -21.22 3.75 9.70
C GLY A 436 -20.98 4.51 11.01
N ILE A 437 -20.06 5.48 11.06
CA ILE A 437 -19.78 6.26 12.28
C ILE A 437 -21.02 7.04 12.72
N THR A 438 -21.33 6.99 14.03
CA THR A 438 -22.30 7.86 14.69
C THR A 438 -21.65 8.56 15.88
N VAL A 439 -22.26 9.63 16.37
CA VAL A 439 -21.77 10.39 17.53
C VAL A 439 -22.58 10.06 18.79
N ASN A 440 -21.98 10.27 19.96
CA ASN A 440 -22.62 10.15 21.27
C ASN A 440 -22.94 11.55 21.81
N ASP A 441 -24.06 12.13 21.39
CA ASP A 441 -24.46 13.50 21.74
C ASP A 441 -24.47 13.75 23.26
N LYS A 442 -24.91 12.78 24.06
CA LYS A 442 -24.92 12.87 25.53
C LYS A 442 -23.50 13.00 26.09
N GLN A 443 -22.54 12.26 25.52
CA GLN A 443 -21.17 12.30 25.98
C GLN A 443 -20.49 13.62 25.58
N LEU A 444 -20.75 14.08 24.37
CA LEU A 444 -20.25 15.38 23.90
C LEU A 444 -20.81 16.52 24.76
N ALA A 445 -22.11 16.52 25.04
CA ALA A 445 -22.74 17.51 25.91
C ALA A 445 -22.15 17.46 27.34
N HIS A 446 -21.96 16.27 27.89
CA HIS A 446 -21.34 16.10 29.21
C HIS A 446 -19.93 16.70 29.27
N TYR A 447 -19.11 16.48 28.26
CA TYR A 447 -17.77 17.08 28.20
C TYR A 447 -17.84 18.61 28.08
N MET A 448 -18.79 19.13 27.30
CA MET A 448 -18.99 20.58 27.19
C MET A 448 -19.45 21.20 28.48
N ASP A 449 -20.30 20.53 29.24
CA ASP A 449 -20.80 21.03 30.52
C ASP A 449 -19.73 21.01 31.63
N THR A 450 -18.84 20.04 31.61
CA THR A 450 -17.86 19.80 32.69
C THR A 450 -16.49 20.41 32.42
N THR A 451 -16.16 20.69 31.19
CA THR A 451 -14.84 21.27 30.82
C THR A 451 -14.63 22.70 31.36
N VAL A 452 -13.38 23.06 31.57
CA VAL A 452 -12.97 24.46 31.80
C VAL A 452 -12.57 25.14 30.48
N GLY A 453 -12.46 24.42 29.36
CA GLY A 453 -12.00 24.93 28.06
C GLY A 453 -12.91 26.01 27.45
N ILE A 454 -14.20 26.03 27.79
CA ILE A 454 -15.15 27.06 27.36
C ILE A 454 -14.78 28.45 27.87
N VAL A 455 -14.02 28.54 28.96
CA VAL A 455 -13.63 29.83 29.55
C VAL A 455 -12.95 30.76 28.54
N THR A 456 -12.23 30.19 27.58
CA THR A 456 -11.56 30.96 26.53
C THR A 456 -12.57 31.72 25.65
N ALA A 457 -13.73 31.13 25.36
CA ALA A 457 -14.81 31.79 24.62
C ALA A 457 -15.51 32.91 25.41
N LEU A 458 -15.33 32.95 26.73
CA LEU A 458 -15.88 33.98 27.61
C LEU A 458 -14.98 35.21 27.74
N ASN A 459 -13.69 35.10 27.42
CA ASN A 459 -12.73 36.18 27.55
C ASN A 459 -13.18 37.52 26.92
N PRO A 460 -13.80 37.54 25.72
CA PRO A 460 -14.27 38.80 25.12
C PRO A 460 -15.39 39.47 25.91
N VAL A 461 -16.15 38.72 26.73
CA VAL A 461 -17.32 39.22 27.46
C VAL A 461 -16.98 39.60 28.91
N ILE A 462 -16.19 38.78 29.60
CA ILE A 462 -15.92 38.94 31.03
C ILE A 462 -14.47 39.36 31.32
N GLY A 463 -13.59 39.39 30.32
CA GLY A 463 -12.16 39.70 30.47
C GLY A 463 -11.33 38.50 30.95
N TYR A 464 -10.05 38.50 30.63
CA TYR A 464 -9.11 37.41 30.92
C TYR A 464 -8.93 37.14 32.42
N GLU A 465 -8.85 38.19 33.25
CA GLU A 465 -8.63 38.07 34.69
C GLU A 465 -9.82 37.39 35.39
N LYS A 466 -11.04 37.84 35.08
CA LYS A 466 -12.26 37.20 35.62
C LYS A 466 -12.45 35.77 35.10
N ALA A 467 -12.16 35.55 33.86
CA ALA A 467 -12.18 34.19 33.26
C ALA A 467 -11.18 33.25 33.98
N THR A 468 -9.98 33.72 34.30
CA THR A 468 -8.97 32.97 35.07
C THR A 468 -9.43 32.65 36.49
N GLU A 469 -10.05 33.62 37.17
CA GLU A 469 -10.64 33.42 38.51
C GLU A 469 -11.70 32.29 38.50
N LEU A 470 -12.62 32.36 37.53
CA LEU A 470 -13.71 31.36 37.39
C LEU A 470 -13.19 29.97 37.04
N ALA A 471 -12.19 29.90 36.12
CA ALA A 471 -11.54 28.64 35.76
C ALA A 471 -10.87 27.97 36.99
N ASN A 472 -10.14 28.77 37.81
CA ASN A 472 -9.53 28.29 39.05
C ASN A 472 -10.56 27.81 40.06
N LYS A 473 -11.72 28.48 40.15
CA LYS A 473 -12.80 28.11 41.04
C LYS A 473 -13.47 26.80 40.57
N ALA A 474 -13.74 26.66 39.27
CA ALA A 474 -14.25 25.45 38.66
C ALA A 474 -13.30 24.25 38.91
N TYR A 475 -12.02 24.43 38.65
CA TYR A 475 -11.01 23.40 38.89
C TYR A 475 -10.94 22.94 40.35
N LYS A 476 -10.92 23.89 41.31
CA LYS A 476 -10.86 23.59 42.75
C LYS A 476 -12.14 22.94 43.31
N SER A 477 -13.30 23.31 42.79
CA SER A 477 -14.59 22.78 43.22
C SER A 477 -14.99 21.47 42.53
N GLY A 478 -14.29 21.09 41.44
CA GLY A 478 -14.69 19.96 40.60
C GLY A 478 -15.95 20.19 39.75
N LYS A 479 -16.43 21.44 39.67
CA LYS A 479 -17.62 21.84 38.92
C LYS A 479 -17.24 22.24 37.49
N GLY A 480 -18.19 22.11 36.56
CA GLY A 480 -18.06 22.68 35.23
C GLY A 480 -18.05 24.21 35.26
N ILE A 481 -17.39 24.85 34.28
CA ILE A 481 -17.29 26.32 34.24
C ILE A 481 -18.66 27.00 34.14
N LEU A 482 -19.60 26.42 33.38
CA LEU A 482 -20.96 26.97 33.23
C LEU A 482 -21.75 26.96 34.54
N GLU A 483 -21.55 25.92 35.36
CA GLU A 483 -22.16 25.83 36.69
C GLU A 483 -21.65 26.96 37.60
N VAL A 484 -20.33 27.17 37.61
CA VAL A 484 -19.71 28.25 38.39
C VAL A 484 -20.16 29.63 37.92
N ILE A 485 -20.30 29.85 36.61
CA ILE A 485 -20.79 31.12 36.02
C ILE A 485 -22.23 31.40 36.49
N ARG A 486 -23.09 30.39 36.50
CA ARG A 486 -24.48 30.50 37.00
C ARG A 486 -24.53 30.80 38.49
N GLU A 487 -23.75 30.10 39.32
CA GLU A 487 -23.67 30.30 40.75
C GLU A 487 -23.19 31.71 41.10
N GLU A 488 -22.15 32.20 40.39
CA GLU A 488 -21.60 33.55 40.56
C GLU A 488 -22.45 34.66 39.92
N LYS A 489 -23.48 34.29 39.14
CA LYS A 489 -24.36 35.22 38.42
C LYS A 489 -23.59 36.19 37.53
N VAL A 490 -22.52 35.69 36.87
CA VAL A 490 -21.63 36.49 36.02
C VAL A 490 -22.27 36.83 34.70
N LEU A 491 -23.10 35.90 34.17
CA LEU A 491 -23.82 36.00 32.87
C LEU A 491 -25.27 35.59 33.06
N THR A 492 -26.20 36.14 32.25
CA THR A 492 -27.59 35.68 32.16
C THR A 492 -27.66 34.41 31.30
N GLU A 493 -28.78 33.64 31.40
CA GLU A 493 -28.98 32.45 30.56
C GLU A 493 -29.05 32.80 29.07
N GLU A 494 -29.55 33.99 28.71
CA GLU A 494 -29.56 34.49 27.33
C GLU A 494 -28.14 34.71 26.82
N GLN A 495 -27.26 35.34 27.61
CA GLN A 495 -25.85 35.55 27.29
C GLN A 495 -25.11 34.22 27.18
N ILE A 496 -25.33 33.28 28.09
CA ILE A 496 -24.77 31.93 28.04
C ILE A 496 -25.17 31.23 26.73
N LYS A 497 -26.47 31.28 26.39
CA LYS A 497 -27.00 30.66 25.16
C LYS A 497 -26.38 31.29 23.88
N GLU A 498 -26.21 32.61 23.87
CA GLU A 498 -25.58 33.32 22.74
C GLU A 498 -24.09 32.94 22.57
N ILE A 499 -23.36 32.82 23.68
CA ILE A 499 -21.93 32.43 23.65
C ILE A 499 -21.77 30.97 23.23
N LEU A 500 -22.71 30.11 23.64
CA LEU A 500 -22.70 28.67 23.29
C LEU A 500 -23.31 28.37 21.93
N ASP A 501 -23.71 29.37 21.15
CA ASP A 501 -24.11 29.15 19.76
C ASP A 501 -22.98 28.45 18.97
N PRO A 502 -23.23 27.32 18.31
CA PRO A 502 -22.17 26.53 17.68
C PRO A 502 -21.34 27.33 16.67
N ILE A 503 -21.94 28.24 15.93
CA ILE A 503 -21.25 29.06 14.92
C ILE A 503 -20.28 30.03 15.61
N LYS A 504 -20.75 30.73 16.65
CA LYS A 504 -19.93 31.69 17.41
C LYS A 504 -18.85 30.99 18.23
N LEU A 505 -19.21 29.93 18.96
CA LEU A 505 -18.35 29.22 19.89
C LEU A 505 -17.16 28.54 19.17
N THR A 506 -17.37 28.03 17.98
CA THR A 506 -16.38 27.25 17.23
C THR A 506 -15.80 28.01 16.05
N ASN A 507 -16.16 29.30 15.87
CA ASN A 507 -15.81 30.10 14.70
C ASN A 507 -16.12 29.37 13.37
N LEU A 508 -17.24 28.63 13.35
CA LEU A 508 -17.66 27.86 12.20
C LEU A 508 -18.12 28.80 11.08
N ASP A 509 -17.48 28.73 9.92
CA ASP A 509 -18.00 29.30 8.67
C ASP A 509 -18.60 28.18 7.80
N PRO A 510 -19.93 28.03 7.78
CA PRO A 510 -20.56 26.98 6.96
C PRO A 510 -20.32 27.14 5.45
N ALA A 511 -19.88 28.33 5.00
CA ALA A 511 -19.61 28.55 3.58
C ALA A 511 -18.34 27.82 3.11
N LEU A 512 -17.36 27.61 4.02
CA LEU A 512 -16.13 26.86 3.72
C LEU A 512 -16.38 25.38 3.36
N TYR A 513 -17.54 24.83 3.76
CA TYR A 513 -17.86 23.41 3.59
C TYR A 513 -18.93 23.13 2.51
N LYS A 514 -19.41 24.18 1.81
CA LYS A 514 -20.45 24.04 0.76
C LYS A 514 -19.95 23.48 -0.56
N ASP A 515 -18.65 23.58 -0.84
CA ASP A 515 -18.06 23.22 -2.15
C ASP A 515 -17.48 21.80 -2.23
N THR A 516 -17.71 20.93 -1.24
CA THR A 516 -17.21 19.55 -1.22
C THR A 516 -17.91 18.60 -2.20
N LYS A 517 -18.81 19.13 -3.05
CA LYS A 517 -19.60 18.36 -4.03
C LYS A 517 -19.12 18.48 -5.49
N LYS A 518 -17.86 18.86 -5.71
CA LYS A 518 -17.31 18.92 -7.09
C LYS A 518 -16.49 17.69 -7.45
#